data_8289a1fb4abe816db56cb3a83516e0f5
#
_entry.id   8289a1fb4abe816db56cb3a83516e0f5
#
_cell.length_a   1.000
_cell.length_b   1.000
_cell.length_c   1.000
_cell.angle_alpha   90.00
_cell.angle_beta   90.00
_cell.angle_gamma   90.00
#
_symmetry.space_group_name_H-M   'P 1'
#
loop_
_entity.id
_entity.type
_entity.pdbx_description
1 polymer ?
#
loop_
_entity_poly.entity_id
_entity_poly.type
_entity_poly.pdbx_seq_one_letter_code
_entity_poly.pdbx_strand_id
1 'polypeptide(L)'
;MKFARLCLFLAGTFVLQPLPVDAQHHDHPEGGPEKLGTVNFPVSCTPAAQKQFNRAMSMLYSFWYAKAEKEFRAVAEKDPACAMAHWGIAMSQYRLLWEFPGAEELKTGRAAITKAKELAAKTQRERDYIAALDAYFGDSEKTDSATRAQNYERAMAGLHGRYPKDSEAGMFYVLTLLRNGLPPDKTYANQKKAGAIAEKAFRAQPDHPGAAHYVIHSYDYPPLADRALEAARRYAKVAPDVPHALHMPSHIFTRLGLWDESLQSNLDAAAAARKYVWPGEELHAMDYLMYAYLQRGEDGKAGALLSSLPPVKLGEPSAFAGFFARAAMPARYALERKQWGEAANLEPPPNVFPGGRYAWTEATFTFARGLGAARSGQLAKARAAITHLESAHKALVENKELYWSGQVDIQRQIVVAWLAFAEGKIEEAIAGMRAAAEAEDATDKHPVTPGAIRPARELLGEMFVELKRGAEALVEFEAVLKAAPRRLNALYGAGRAAELAGNTVKASEYYAKVLELTREGDGARAEVTAARRFLAKHPRAQALQK
;
A
#
# COMPACT_ATOMS: atom_id res chain seq x y z
N MET A 1 -0.78 -83.90 18.70
CA MET A 1 -1.38 -82.94 19.60
C MET A 1 -0.58 -81.59 19.53
N LYS A 2 -1.10 -80.61 18.80
CA LYS A 2 -0.81 -79.19 18.94
C LYS A 2 -1.80 -78.39 18.07
N PHE A 3 -2.71 -77.72 18.71
CA PHE A 3 -3.74 -76.91 18.07
C PHE A 3 -3.10 -75.64 17.50
N ALA A 4 -3.32 -75.28 16.23
CA ALA A 4 -3.05 -74.02 15.63
C ALA A 4 -4.37 -73.22 15.53
N ARG A 5 -4.45 -72.07 16.20
CA ARG A 5 -5.56 -71.10 16.11
C ARG A 5 -5.33 -70.16 14.92
N LEU A 6 -6.28 -70.18 13.98
CA LEU A 6 -6.37 -69.30 12.84
C LEU A 6 -7.09 -68.03 13.26
N CYS A 7 -6.42 -66.87 13.24
CA CYS A 7 -7.04 -65.56 13.41
C CYS A 7 -7.40 -65.00 12.03
N LEU A 8 -8.70 -64.87 11.73
CA LEU A 8 -9.23 -64.12 10.58
C LEU A 8 -9.17 -62.63 10.91
N PHE A 9 -8.41 -61.86 10.13
CA PHE A 9 -8.52 -60.39 10.09
C PHE A 9 -9.53 -60.00 9.02
N LEU A 10 -10.67 -59.42 9.43
CA LEU A 10 -11.60 -58.72 8.55
C LEU A 10 -11.04 -57.32 8.31
N ALA A 11 -10.60 -57.04 7.07
CA ALA A 11 -10.28 -55.69 6.61
C ALA A 11 -11.58 -55.01 6.18
N GLY A 12 -12.10 -54.14 7.03
CA GLY A 12 -13.19 -53.22 6.69
C GLY A 12 -12.65 -52.02 5.92
N THR A 13 -12.97 -51.94 4.63
CA THR A 13 -12.75 -50.75 3.80
C THR A 13 -13.76 -49.67 4.18
N PHE A 14 -13.31 -48.66 4.92
CA PHE A 14 -14.07 -47.43 5.11
C PHE A 14 -13.95 -46.56 3.85
N VAL A 15 -15.03 -46.48 3.08
CA VAL A 15 -15.17 -45.50 2.00
C VAL A 15 -15.55 -44.18 2.65
N LEU A 16 -14.60 -43.24 2.74
CA LEU A 16 -14.87 -41.85 3.09
C LEU A 16 -15.54 -41.16 1.90
N GLN A 17 -16.85 -40.96 1.98
CA GLN A 17 -17.55 -40.02 1.09
C GLN A 17 -17.14 -38.59 1.44
N PRO A 18 -16.77 -37.75 0.45
CA PRO A 18 -16.58 -36.34 0.69
C PRO A 18 -17.94 -35.69 0.99
N LEU A 19 -18.07 -35.09 2.17
CA LEU A 19 -19.18 -34.21 2.51
C LEU A 19 -19.13 -32.99 1.59
N PRO A 20 -20.27 -32.51 1.06
CA PRO A 20 -20.29 -31.26 0.32
C PRO A 20 -19.88 -30.12 1.27
N VAL A 21 -18.85 -29.36 0.89
CA VAL A 21 -18.51 -28.10 1.54
C VAL A 21 -19.57 -27.10 1.08
N ASP A 22 -20.63 -27.00 1.83
CA ASP A 22 -21.54 -25.87 1.76
C ASP A 22 -20.72 -24.64 2.15
N ALA A 23 -20.54 -23.72 1.20
CA ALA A 23 -20.02 -22.39 1.45
C ALA A 23 -21.09 -21.63 2.23
N GLN A 24 -21.19 -21.89 3.52
CA GLN A 24 -22.03 -21.12 4.43
C GLN A 24 -21.47 -19.69 4.47
N HIS A 25 -22.20 -18.78 3.87
CA HIS A 25 -22.12 -17.36 4.18
C HIS A 25 -22.39 -17.24 5.68
N HIS A 26 -21.34 -17.06 6.47
CA HIS A 26 -21.47 -16.73 7.86
C HIS A 26 -22.06 -15.30 7.97
N ASP A 27 -23.38 -15.22 8.06
CA ASP A 27 -24.07 -14.07 8.65
C ASP A 27 -23.64 -14.04 10.12
N HIS A 28 -23.09 -12.91 10.56
CA HIS A 28 -22.48 -12.75 11.87
C HIS A 28 -23.50 -12.92 13.00
N PRO A 29 -23.21 -13.75 14.02
CA PRO A 29 -23.91 -13.65 15.29
C PRO A 29 -23.25 -12.56 16.16
N GLU A 30 -24.08 -11.80 16.84
CA GLU A 30 -23.77 -11.01 18.04
C GLU A 30 -22.81 -9.81 17.89
N GLY A 31 -23.34 -8.74 17.28
CA GLY A 31 -22.79 -7.40 17.36
C GLY A 31 -23.81 -6.43 16.78
N GLY A 32 -24.04 -5.31 17.43
CA GLY A 32 -24.88 -4.24 16.87
C GLY A 32 -24.37 -3.80 15.48
N PRO A 33 -25.07 -2.90 14.78
CA PRO A 33 -24.69 -2.44 13.44
C PRO A 33 -23.28 -1.84 13.47
N GLU A 34 -22.47 -2.16 12.44
CA GLU A 34 -21.09 -1.66 12.32
C GLU A 34 -21.05 -0.13 12.47
N LYS A 35 -20.05 0.37 13.18
CA LYS A 35 -19.74 1.79 13.33
C LYS A 35 -18.93 2.26 12.13
N LEU A 36 -19.56 3.05 11.25
CA LEU A 36 -19.04 3.43 9.94
C LEU A 36 -18.78 4.94 9.79
N GLY A 37 -18.92 5.71 10.87
CA GLY A 37 -18.99 7.16 10.82
C GLY A 37 -20.38 7.68 10.39
N THR A 38 -20.47 8.97 10.10
CA THR A 38 -21.75 9.62 9.78
C THR A 38 -21.68 10.26 8.41
N VAL A 39 -22.58 9.83 7.51
CA VAL A 39 -22.80 10.44 6.21
C VAL A 39 -24.23 10.92 6.11
N ASN A 40 -24.42 12.12 5.58
CA ASN A 40 -25.72 12.66 5.25
C ASN A 40 -25.74 13.08 3.78
N PHE A 41 -26.09 12.14 2.91
CA PHE A 41 -26.24 12.37 1.47
C PHE A 41 -27.73 12.35 1.11
N PRO A 42 -28.40 13.52 1.04
CA PRO A 42 -29.82 13.57 0.74
C PRO A 42 -30.14 13.03 -0.65
N VAL A 43 -31.10 12.12 -0.73
CA VAL A 43 -31.63 11.56 -1.98
C VAL A 43 -33.17 11.59 -1.97
N SER A 44 -33.76 11.67 -3.16
CA SER A 44 -35.21 11.74 -3.33
C SER A 44 -35.92 10.37 -3.30
N CYS A 45 -35.36 9.43 -2.54
CA CYS A 45 -35.89 8.09 -2.30
C CYS A 45 -36.79 8.07 -1.04
N THR A 46 -37.43 6.94 -0.72
CA THR A 46 -38.23 6.82 0.50
C THR A 46 -37.36 7.00 1.77
N PRO A 47 -37.95 7.45 2.90
CA PRO A 47 -37.15 7.63 4.14
C PRO A 47 -36.44 6.36 4.62
N ALA A 48 -37.05 5.18 4.39
CA ALA A 48 -36.44 3.90 4.72
C ALA A 48 -35.23 3.57 3.83
N ALA A 49 -35.29 3.91 2.54
CA ALA A 49 -34.20 3.80 1.59
C ALA A 49 -33.08 4.81 1.87
N GLN A 50 -33.42 6.06 2.28
CA GLN A 50 -32.44 7.10 2.64
C GLN A 50 -31.48 6.65 3.74
N LYS A 51 -31.99 6.03 4.84
CA LYS A 51 -31.16 5.55 5.95
C LYS A 51 -30.14 4.50 5.47
N GLN A 52 -30.61 3.55 4.66
CA GLN A 52 -29.75 2.49 4.12
C GLN A 52 -28.77 3.04 3.09
N PHE A 53 -29.17 4.02 2.28
CA PHE A 53 -28.32 4.72 1.35
C PHE A 53 -27.14 5.41 2.07
N ASN A 54 -27.40 6.14 3.17
CA ASN A 54 -26.35 6.79 3.94
C ASN A 54 -25.35 5.77 4.52
N ARG A 55 -25.84 4.60 4.95
CA ARG A 55 -24.99 3.50 5.39
C ARG A 55 -24.10 2.97 4.27
N ALA A 56 -24.66 2.74 3.09
CA ALA A 56 -23.93 2.33 1.88
C ALA A 56 -22.85 3.36 1.51
N MET A 57 -23.18 4.65 1.62
CA MET A 57 -22.24 5.75 1.39
C MET A 57 -21.07 5.73 2.39
N SER A 58 -21.29 5.45 3.67
CA SER A 58 -20.21 5.34 4.65
C SER A 58 -19.23 4.21 4.30
N MET A 59 -19.74 3.08 3.81
CA MET A 59 -18.91 1.97 3.32
C MET A 59 -18.15 2.36 2.06
N LEU A 60 -18.81 3.04 1.11
CA LEU A 60 -18.20 3.53 -0.14
C LEU A 60 -17.05 4.50 0.14
N TYR A 61 -17.22 5.45 1.04
CA TYR A 61 -16.18 6.40 1.45
C TYR A 61 -15.00 5.75 2.16
N SER A 62 -15.21 4.58 2.75
CA SER A 62 -14.16 3.77 3.38
C SER A 62 -13.62 2.67 2.45
N PHE A 63 -13.86 2.76 1.13
CA PHE A 63 -13.44 1.83 0.08
C PHE A 63 -13.87 0.38 0.30
N TRP A 64 -14.89 0.15 1.10
CA TRP A 64 -15.49 -1.17 1.27
C TRP A 64 -16.49 -1.47 0.14
N TYR A 65 -15.99 -1.41 -1.08
CA TYR A 65 -16.78 -1.40 -2.31
C TYR A 65 -17.77 -2.55 -2.44
N ALA A 66 -17.35 -3.79 -2.14
CA ALA A 66 -18.23 -4.96 -2.26
C ALA A 66 -19.43 -4.90 -1.28
N LYS A 67 -19.20 -4.45 -0.03
CA LYS A 67 -20.29 -4.23 0.91
C LYS A 67 -21.15 -3.04 0.54
N ALA A 68 -20.55 -1.95 0.09
CA ALA A 68 -21.29 -0.78 -0.38
C ALA A 68 -22.22 -1.15 -1.55
N GLU A 69 -21.74 -1.90 -2.53
CA GLU A 69 -22.55 -2.39 -3.65
C GLU A 69 -23.74 -3.24 -3.17
N LYS A 70 -23.50 -4.20 -2.26
CA LYS A 70 -24.58 -5.02 -1.67
C LYS A 70 -25.65 -4.14 -1.01
N GLU A 71 -25.24 -3.15 -0.22
CA GLU A 71 -26.17 -2.22 0.43
C GLU A 71 -26.93 -1.34 -0.58
N PHE A 72 -26.27 -0.83 -1.65
CA PHE A 72 -26.96 -0.07 -2.70
C PHE A 72 -27.97 -0.93 -3.47
N ARG A 73 -27.67 -2.21 -3.72
CA ARG A 73 -28.64 -3.16 -4.32
C ARG A 73 -29.85 -3.36 -3.40
N ALA A 74 -29.64 -3.50 -2.10
CA ALA A 74 -30.73 -3.58 -1.13
C ALA A 74 -31.54 -2.27 -1.04
N VAL A 75 -30.91 -1.10 -1.27
CA VAL A 75 -31.67 0.17 -1.44
C VAL A 75 -32.56 0.12 -2.69
N ALA A 76 -32.05 -0.39 -3.83
CA ALA A 76 -32.83 -0.51 -5.06
C ALA A 76 -34.00 -1.51 -4.94
N GLU A 77 -33.82 -2.59 -4.17
CA GLU A 77 -34.90 -3.54 -3.85
C GLU A 77 -35.99 -2.91 -2.97
N LYS A 78 -35.59 -2.14 -1.97
CA LYS A 78 -36.49 -1.47 -1.02
C LYS A 78 -37.26 -0.31 -1.67
N ASP A 79 -36.65 0.40 -2.61
CA ASP A 79 -37.23 1.51 -3.37
C ASP A 79 -36.81 1.42 -4.83
N PRO A 80 -37.55 0.65 -5.66
CA PRO A 80 -37.22 0.46 -7.07
C PRO A 80 -37.23 1.75 -7.93
N ALA A 81 -37.80 2.84 -7.42
CA ALA A 81 -37.77 4.14 -8.06
C ALA A 81 -36.58 5.02 -7.67
N CYS A 82 -35.74 4.54 -6.76
CA CYS A 82 -34.57 5.26 -6.28
C CYS A 82 -33.43 5.24 -7.32
N ALA A 83 -33.35 6.22 -8.18
CA ALA A 83 -32.29 6.34 -9.20
C ALA A 83 -30.88 6.37 -8.58
N MET A 84 -30.74 7.01 -7.40
CA MET A 84 -29.45 7.13 -6.71
C MET A 84 -28.93 5.80 -6.16
N ALA A 85 -29.77 4.79 -5.93
CA ALA A 85 -29.32 3.45 -5.60
C ALA A 85 -28.46 2.85 -6.74
N HIS A 86 -28.90 3.02 -7.99
CA HIS A 86 -28.16 2.57 -9.15
C HIS A 86 -26.89 3.41 -9.42
N TRP A 87 -26.92 4.71 -9.13
CA TRP A 87 -25.72 5.53 -9.10
C TRP A 87 -24.71 4.97 -8.09
N GLY A 88 -25.15 4.59 -6.88
CA GLY A 88 -24.30 3.99 -5.85
C GLY A 88 -23.69 2.65 -6.28
N ILE A 89 -24.46 1.79 -6.97
CA ILE A 89 -23.95 0.54 -7.59
C ILE A 89 -22.84 0.86 -8.59
N ALA A 90 -23.04 1.84 -9.47
CA ALA A 90 -22.02 2.26 -10.44
C ALA A 90 -20.77 2.83 -9.73
N MET A 91 -20.95 3.68 -8.70
CA MET A 91 -19.83 4.21 -7.91
C MET A 91 -19.02 3.11 -7.21
N SER A 92 -19.63 2.02 -6.80
CA SER A 92 -18.94 0.88 -6.20
C SER A 92 -18.01 0.15 -7.19
N GLN A 93 -18.19 0.37 -8.51
CA GLN A 93 -17.28 -0.13 -9.55
C GLN A 93 -16.12 0.85 -9.84
N TYR A 94 -16.17 2.07 -9.31
CA TYR A 94 -15.15 3.10 -9.50
C TYR A 94 -14.02 2.97 -8.46
N ARG A 95 -13.05 2.06 -8.68
CA ARG A 95 -11.99 1.69 -7.73
C ARG A 95 -10.64 2.32 -8.08
N LEU A 96 -10.61 3.59 -8.42
CA LEU A 96 -9.56 4.19 -9.25
C LEU A 96 -8.23 4.55 -8.58
N LEU A 97 -8.06 4.51 -7.28
CA LEU A 97 -6.76 4.94 -6.69
C LEU A 97 -5.65 3.92 -6.93
N TRP A 98 -5.98 2.65 -7.15
CA TRP A 98 -5.00 1.59 -7.40
C TRP A 98 -5.04 1.05 -8.82
N GLU A 99 -6.21 0.71 -9.30
CA GLU A 99 -6.42 0.07 -10.60
C GLU A 99 -7.60 0.70 -11.35
N PHE A 100 -7.56 0.64 -12.66
CA PHE A 100 -8.75 0.92 -13.46
C PHE A 100 -9.72 -0.27 -13.41
N PRO A 101 -11.03 -0.03 -13.41
CA PRO A 101 -12.03 -1.09 -13.51
C PRO A 101 -11.78 -2.00 -14.71
N GLY A 102 -11.88 -3.30 -14.51
CA GLY A 102 -11.85 -4.30 -15.56
C GLY A 102 -13.15 -4.36 -16.39
N ALA A 103 -13.22 -5.29 -17.32
CA ALA A 103 -14.35 -5.39 -18.25
C ALA A 103 -15.70 -5.61 -17.54
N GLU A 104 -15.73 -6.46 -16.51
CA GLU A 104 -16.97 -6.76 -15.77
C GLU A 104 -17.41 -5.59 -14.89
N GLU A 105 -16.48 -4.89 -14.22
CA GLU A 105 -16.80 -3.67 -13.48
C GLU A 105 -17.31 -2.55 -14.41
N LEU A 106 -16.71 -2.39 -15.59
CA LEU A 106 -17.17 -1.42 -16.59
C LEU A 106 -18.58 -1.76 -17.10
N LYS A 107 -18.85 -3.04 -17.38
CA LYS A 107 -20.16 -3.52 -17.79
C LYS A 107 -21.22 -3.29 -16.70
N THR A 108 -20.91 -3.66 -15.46
CA THR A 108 -21.80 -3.45 -14.31
C THR A 108 -22.06 -1.97 -14.07
N GLY A 109 -21.02 -1.14 -14.06
CA GLY A 109 -21.12 0.31 -13.86
C GLY A 109 -21.97 0.98 -14.94
N ARG A 110 -21.77 0.60 -16.24
CA ARG A 110 -22.57 1.12 -17.36
C ARG A 110 -24.04 0.71 -17.24
N ALA A 111 -24.32 -0.55 -16.96
CA ALA A 111 -25.71 -1.01 -16.79
C ALA A 111 -26.41 -0.27 -15.64
N ALA A 112 -25.71 -0.08 -14.51
CA ALA A 112 -26.25 0.63 -13.36
C ALA A 112 -26.51 2.13 -13.68
N ILE A 113 -25.56 2.83 -14.34
CA ILE A 113 -25.77 4.24 -14.67
C ILE A 113 -26.87 4.45 -15.73
N THR A 114 -26.98 3.52 -16.68
CA THR A 114 -28.11 3.53 -17.65
C THR A 114 -29.42 3.41 -16.91
N LYS A 115 -29.52 2.48 -15.95
CA LYS A 115 -30.73 2.31 -15.13
C LYS A 115 -31.05 3.54 -14.29
N ALA A 116 -30.04 4.19 -13.71
CA ALA A 116 -30.22 5.44 -12.96
C ALA A 116 -30.82 6.57 -13.85
N LYS A 117 -30.37 6.66 -15.11
CA LYS A 117 -30.90 7.63 -16.10
C LYS A 117 -32.37 7.34 -16.48
N GLU A 118 -32.70 6.06 -16.71
CA GLU A 118 -34.08 5.63 -17.04
C GLU A 118 -35.07 5.98 -15.92
N LEU A 119 -34.67 5.86 -14.65
CA LEU A 119 -35.50 6.16 -13.49
C LEU A 119 -35.75 7.66 -13.29
N ALA A 120 -35.06 8.52 -14.03
CA ALA A 120 -35.25 9.98 -14.07
C ALA A 120 -35.30 10.60 -12.65
N ALA A 121 -34.18 10.68 -11.97
CA ALA A 121 -34.06 11.23 -10.60
C ALA A 121 -34.84 12.56 -10.44
N LYS A 122 -35.52 12.73 -9.30
CA LYS A 122 -36.48 13.81 -9.08
C LYS A 122 -35.82 15.18 -8.96
N THR A 123 -34.62 15.27 -8.39
CA THR A 123 -33.93 16.54 -8.18
C THR A 123 -32.85 16.80 -9.25
N GLN A 124 -32.61 18.08 -9.55
CA GLN A 124 -31.54 18.46 -10.48
C GLN A 124 -30.17 18.04 -9.96
N ARG A 125 -29.92 18.15 -8.64
CA ARG A 125 -28.69 17.70 -8.00
C ARG A 125 -28.41 16.22 -8.29
N GLU A 126 -29.40 15.34 -8.11
CA GLU A 126 -29.23 13.90 -8.36
C GLU A 126 -28.98 13.62 -9.86
N ARG A 127 -29.69 14.29 -10.75
CA ARG A 127 -29.44 14.17 -12.19
C ARG A 127 -28.02 14.59 -12.57
N ASP A 128 -27.49 15.62 -11.92
CA ASP A 128 -26.12 16.09 -12.15
C ASP A 128 -25.07 15.10 -11.65
N TYR A 129 -25.28 14.41 -10.50
CA TYR A 129 -24.42 13.32 -10.03
C TYR A 129 -24.43 12.13 -10.99
N ILE A 130 -25.62 11.75 -11.49
CA ILE A 130 -25.77 10.67 -12.46
C ILE A 130 -25.06 11.03 -13.77
N ALA A 131 -25.24 12.25 -14.28
CA ALA A 131 -24.60 12.72 -15.50
C ALA A 131 -23.07 12.81 -15.36
N ALA A 132 -22.58 13.22 -14.19
CA ALA A 132 -21.14 13.24 -13.94
C ALA A 132 -20.53 11.83 -14.00
N LEU A 133 -21.16 10.84 -13.40
CA LEU A 133 -20.67 9.47 -13.41
C LEU A 133 -20.88 8.78 -14.78
N ASP A 134 -21.91 9.17 -15.54
CA ASP A 134 -22.12 8.74 -16.94
C ASP A 134 -20.94 9.16 -17.83
N ALA A 135 -20.28 10.28 -17.56
CA ALA A 135 -19.06 10.70 -18.26
C ALA A 135 -17.89 9.70 -18.11
N TYR A 136 -17.94 8.85 -17.09
CA TYR A 136 -16.97 7.75 -16.91
C TYR A 136 -17.42 6.44 -17.56
N PHE A 137 -18.67 6.02 -17.32
CA PHE A 137 -19.16 4.70 -17.70
C PHE A 137 -19.90 4.65 -19.04
N GLY A 138 -20.48 5.77 -19.51
CA GLY A 138 -21.39 5.78 -20.65
C GLY A 138 -20.80 5.24 -21.94
N ASP A 139 -19.62 5.75 -22.34
CA ASP A 139 -18.89 5.34 -23.55
C ASP A 139 -17.68 4.46 -23.26
N SER A 140 -17.75 3.63 -22.21
CA SER A 140 -16.61 2.85 -21.71
C SER A 140 -16.02 1.85 -22.71
N GLU A 141 -16.75 1.47 -23.75
CA GLU A 141 -16.27 0.59 -24.84
C GLU A 141 -15.42 1.34 -25.89
N LYS A 142 -15.64 2.64 -26.06
CA LYS A 142 -15.02 3.45 -27.12
C LYS A 142 -13.89 4.34 -26.59
N THR A 143 -13.81 4.53 -25.29
CA THR A 143 -12.94 5.52 -24.66
C THR A 143 -11.94 4.82 -23.74
N ASP A 144 -10.67 5.16 -23.83
CA ASP A 144 -9.62 4.63 -22.94
C ASP A 144 -9.80 5.09 -21.48
N SER A 145 -9.14 4.38 -20.56
CA SER A 145 -9.30 4.58 -19.13
C SER A 145 -8.88 5.98 -18.64
N ALA A 146 -7.81 6.53 -19.21
CA ALA A 146 -7.30 7.85 -18.82
C ALA A 146 -8.26 8.95 -19.26
N THR A 147 -8.74 8.87 -20.51
CA THR A 147 -9.74 9.82 -21.05
C THR A 147 -11.03 9.78 -20.25
N ARG A 148 -11.54 8.59 -19.87
CA ARG A 148 -12.73 8.46 -18.99
C ARG A 148 -12.51 9.13 -17.63
N ALA A 149 -11.34 8.91 -17.02
CA ALA A 149 -11.00 9.53 -15.73
C ALA A 149 -10.98 11.07 -15.82
N GLN A 150 -10.40 11.63 -16.90
CA GLN A 150 -10.40 13.07 -17.15
C GLN A 150 -11.80 13.63 -17.42
N ASN A 151 -12.65 12.90 -18.16
CA ASN A 151 -14.03 13.29 -18.40
C ASN A 151 -14.81 13.38 -17.09
N TYR A 152 -14.67 12.40 -16.24
CA TYR A 152 -15.30 12.40 -14.91
C TYR A 152 -14.79 13.53 -14.02
N GLU A 153 -13.47 13.81 -14.01
CA GLU A 153 -12.93 14.94 -13.26
C GLU A 153 -13.54 16.27 -13.71
N ARG A 154 -13.60 16.52 -15.03
CA ARG A 154 -14.23 17.73 -15.56
C ARG A 154 -15.70 17.85 -15.16
N ALA A 155 -16.43 16.74 -15.20
CA ALA A 155 -17.83 16.69 -14.78
C ALA A 155 -17.98 16.98 -13.28
N MET A 156 -17.12 16.38 -12.43
CA MET A 156 -17.12 16.61 -10.98
C MET A 156 -16.66 18.02 -10.60
N ALA A 157 -15.70 18.59 -11.32
CA ALA A 157 -15.31 19.99 -11.14
C ALA A 157 -16.49 20.95 -11.42
N GLY A 158 -17.22 20.70 -12.50
CA GLY A 158 -18.42 21.45 -12.85
C GLY A 158 -19.54 21.29 -11.81
N LEU A 159 -19.75 20.07 -11.31
CA LEU A 159 -20.73 19.79 -10.27
C LEU A 159 -20.36 20.49 -8.96
N HIS A 160 -19.12 20.36 -8.49
CA HIS A 160 -18.64 21.05 -7.29
C HIS A 160 -18.74 22.58 -7.40
N GLY A 161 -18.46 23.14 -8.58
CA GLY A 161 -18.62 24.56 -8.85
C GLY A 161 -20.09 25.02 -8.79
N ARG A 162 -21.02 24.17 -9.25
CA ARG A 162 -22.47 24.44 -9.23
C ARG A 162 -23.09 24.34 -7.84
N TYR A 163 -22.55 23.41 -7.02
CA TYR A 163 -23.00 23.15 -5.65
C TYR A 163 -21.87 23.36 -4.61
N PRO A 164 -21.38 24.61 -4.42
CA PRO A 164 -20.19 24.85 -3.59
C PRO A 164 -20.39 24.60 -2.08
N LYS A 165 -21.66 24.43 -1.66
CA LYS A 165 -22.03 24.05 -0.27
C LYS A 165 -22.25 22.55 -0.11
N ASP A 166 -22.24 21.78 -1.19
CA ASP A 166 -22.38 20.34 -1.18
C ASP A 166 -21.00 19.71 -0.91
N SER A 167 -20.75 19.30 0.34
CA SER A 167 -19.51 18.66 0.75
C SER A 167 -19.27 17.36 -0.02
N GLU A 168 -20.34 16.61 -0.32
CA GLU A 168 -20.25 15.33 -1.04
C GLU A 168 -19.74 15.53 -2.47
N ALA A 169 -20.20 16.58 -3.16
CA ALA A 169 -19.67 16.95 -4.47
C ALA A 169 -18.17 17.28 -4.41
N GLY A 170 -17.76 17.98 -3.33
CA GLY A 170 -16.36 18.23 -3.06
C GLY A 170 -15.56 16.96 -2.86
N MET A 171 -16.08 15.98 -2.09
CA MET A 171 -15.39 14.73 -1.79
C MET A 171 -15.22 13.85 -3.04
N PHE A 172 -16.23 13.74 -3.92
CA PHE A 172 -16.06 13.02 -5.18
C PHE A 172 -15.11 13.75 -6.14
N TYR A 173 -15.08 15.07 -6.13
CA TYR A 173 -14.09 15.84 -6.88
C TYR A 173 -12.66 15.58 -6.37
N VAL A 174 -12.47 15.52 -5.05
CA VAL A 174 -11.18 15.11 -4.44
C VAL A 174 -10.71 13.77 -4.99
N LEU A 175 -11.59 12.76 -5.04
CA LEU A 175 -11.23 11.45 -5.54
C LEU A 175 -10.74 11.48 -6.99
N THR A 176 -11.38 12.28 -7.85
CA THR A 176 -10.94 12.44 -9.25
C THR A 176 -9.61 13.18 -9.38
N LEU A 177 -9.38 14.22 -8.58
CA LEU A 177 -8.10 14.95 -8.52
C LEU A 177 -6.95 14.03 -8.10
N LEU A 178 -7.18 13.19 -7.09
CA LEU A 178 -6.19 12.22 -6.62
C LEU A 178 -5.84 11.20 -7.71
N ARG A 179 -6.86 10.69 -8.43
CA ARG A 179 -6.63 9.74 -9.52
C ARG A 179 -5.84 10.35 -10.67
N ASN A 180 -6.25 11.51 -11.16
CA ASN A 180 -5.63 12.15 -12.32
C ASN A 180 -4.31 12.87 -11.96
N GLY A 181 -4.03 13.00 -10.67
CA GLY A 181 -2.74 13.46 -10.15
C GLY A 181 -1.70 12.37 -9.96
N LEU A 182 -1.90 11.15 -10.49
CA LEU A 182 -0.95 10.04 -10.40
C LEU A 182 -0.29 9.75 -11.77
N PRO A 183 1.06 9.59 -11.83
CA PRO A 183 2.01 9.90 -10.74
C PRO A 183 2.08 11.41 -10.46
N PRO A 184 2.38 11.85 -9.22
CA PRO A 184 2.45 13.26 -8.91
C PRO A 184 3.64 13.96 -9.58
N ASP A 185 3.47 15.24 -9.89
CA ASP A 185 4.46 16.06 -10.59
C ASP A 185 5.51 16.72 -9.67
N LYS A 186 5.66 16.27 -8.44
CA LYS A 186 6.54 16.86 -7.40
C LYS A 186 6.19 18.31 -6.97
N THR A 187 5.32 19.02 -7.67
CA THR A 187 4.67 20.22 -7.14
C THR A 187 3.51 19.86 -6.24
N TYR A 188 2.97 18.66 -6.42
CA TYR A 188 1.80 18.13 -5.71
C TYR A 188 0.56 19.02 -5.86
N ALA A 189 0.40 19.67 -7.02
CA ALA A 189 -0.66 20.64 -7.23
C ALA A 189 -2.06 20.03 -7.05
N ASN A 190 -2.31 18.87 -7.65
CA ASN A 190 -3.58 18.14 -7.50
C ASN A 190 -3.80 17.66 -6.07
N GLN A 191 -2.76 17.14 -5.42
CA GLN A 191 -2.80 16.66 -4.05
C GLN A 191 -3.11 17.79 -3.05
N LYS A 192 -2.46 18.94 -3.23
CA LYS A 192 -2.73 20.14 -2.40
C LYS A 192 -4.14 20.67 -2.60
N LYS A 193 -4.63 20.70 -3.85
CA LYS A 193 -6.00 21.11 -4.17
C LYS A 193 -7.02 20.14 -3.57
N ALA A 194 -6.81 18.84 -3.74
CA ALA A 194 -7.65 17.79 -3.18
C ALA A 194 -7.67 17.87 -1.64
N GLY A 195 -6.50 17.97 -1.02
CA GLY A 195 -6.37 18.10 0.42
C GLY A 195 -7.07 19.34 1.00
N ALA A 196 -6.97 20.49 0.34
CA ALA A 196 -7.65 21.70 0.80
C ALA A 196 -9.20 21.54 0.81
N ILE A 197 -9.77 20.84 -0.18
CA ILE A 197 -11.20 20.53 -0.22
C ILE A 197 -11.55 19.53 0.88
N ALA A 198 -10.77 18.45 1.03
CA ALA A 198 -11.00 17.41 2.03
C ALA A 198 -10.84 17.96 3.47
N GLU A 199 -9.84 18.78 3.75
CA GLU A 199 -9.66 19.47 5.05
C GLU A 199 -10.86 20.35 5.42
N LYS A 200 -11.41 21.08 4.43
CA LYS A 200 -12.62 21.90 4.66
C LYS A 200 -13.80 21.01 5.07
N ALA A 201 -13.99 19.88 4.39
CA ALA A 201 -15.04 18.90 4.73
C ALA A 201 -14.77 18.27 6.11
N PHE A 202 -13.53 17.90 6.41
CA PHE A 202 -13.13 17.31 7.69
C PHE A 202 -13.37 18.25 8.88
N ARG A 203 -13.06 19.53 8.75
CA ARG A 203 -13.36 20.53 9.79
C ARG A 203 -14.85 20.73 10.00
N ALA A 204 -15.65 20.67 8.94
CA ALA A 204 -17.11 20.85 9.03
C ALA A 204 -17.83 19.59 9.54
N GLN A 205 -17.32 18.41 9.20
CA GLN A 205 -17.92 17.10 9.49
C GLN A 205 -16.84 16.12 9.95
N PRO A 206 -16.33 16.26 11.19
CA PRO A 206 -15.17 15.49 11.65
C PRO A 206 -15.47 13.98 11.84
N ASP A 207 -16.72 13.57 11.85
CA ASP A 207 -17.17 12.16 11.92
C ASP A 207 -17.56 11.59 10.54
N HIS A 208 -17.34 12.36 9.46
CA HIS A 208 -17.54 11.88 8.10
C HIS A 208 -16.35 11.02 7.65
N PRO A 209 -16.53 9.71 7.36
CA PRO A 209 -15.43 8.80 7.08
C PRO A 209 -14.60 9.23 5.87
N GLY A 210 -15.25 9.63 4.78
CA GLY A 210 -14.57 10.08 3.56
C GLY A 210 -13.74 11.34 3.76
N ALA A 211 -14.14 12.25 4.65
CA ALA A 211 -13.41 13.49 4.87
C ALA A 211 -12.02 13.21 5.48
N ALA A 212 -11.95 12.45 6.57
CA ALA A 212 -10.66 12.05 7.17
C ALA A 212 -9.83 11.18 6.20
N HIS A 213 -10.47 10.21 5.54
CA HIS A 213 -9.85 9.29 4.59
C HIS A 213 -9.15 10.02 3.44
N TYR A 214 -9.85 10.97 2.82
CA TYR A 214 -9.33 11.66 1.64
C TYR A 214 -8.30 12.74 1.99
N VAL A 215 -8.29 13.27 3.22
CA VAL A 215 -7.15 14.07 3.73
C VAL A 215 -5.89 13.20 3.78
N ILE A 216 -5.98 11.96 4.29
CA ILE A 216 -4.85 11.03 4.34
C ILE A 216 -4.32 10.76 2.92
N HIS A 217 -5.16 10.36 1.98
CA HIS A 217 -4.74 10.11 0.60
C HIS A 217 -4.16 11.34 -0.10
N SER A 218 -4.69 12.52 0.19
CA SER A 218 -4.18 13.77 -0.39
C SER A 218 -2.76 14.09 0.06
N TYR A 219 -2.39 13.71 1.28
CA TYR A 219 -1.13 14.11 1.89
C TYR A 219 -0.19 12.94 2.20
N ASP A 220 -0.43 11.73 1.69
CA ASP A 220 0.50 10.58 1.80
C ASP A 220 1.78 10.78 0.93
N TYR A 221 2.41 11.93 1.10
CA TYR A 221 3.66 12.32 0.43
C TYR A 221 4.62 12.95 1.44
N PRO A 222 5.95 12.71 1.34
CA PRO A 222 6.90 13.18 2.35
C PRO A 222 6.77 14.66 2.74
N PRO A 223 6.63 15.61 1.80
CA PRO A 223 6.54 17.04 2.17
C PRO A 223 5.15 17.48 2.64
N LEU A 224 4.15 16.61 2.64
CA LEU A 224 2.76 16.95 2.97
C LEU A 224 2.21 16.17 4.16
N ALA A 225 2.88 15.10 4.60
CA ALA A 225 2.35 14.12 5.55
C ALA A 225 1.93 14.74 6.90
N ASP A 226 2.67 15.72 7.41
CA ASP A 226 2.34 16.42 8.67
C ASP A 226 0.93 17.01 8.66
N ARG A 227 0.43 17.45 7.49
CA ARG A 227 -0.91 18.03 7.35
C ARG A 227 -2.04 17.03 7.58
N ALA A 228 -1.77 15.72 7.41
CA ALA A 228 -2.76 14.67 7.59
C ALA A 228 -2.76 14.05 8.99
N LEU A 229 -1.84 14.42 9.89
CA LEU A 229 -1.65 13.74 11.16
C LEU A 229 -2.90 13.74 12.04
N GLU A 230 -3.64 14.87 12.10
CA GLU A 230 -4.89 14.96 12.85
C GLU A 230 -5.97 14.02 12.27
N ALA A 231 -6.15 14.05 10.95
CA ALA A 231 -7.10 13.16 10.26
C ALA A 231 -6.74 11.68 10.45
N ALA A 232 -5.44 11.34 10.39
CA ALA A 232 -4.95 9.99 10.63
C ALA A 232 -5.31 9.50 12.04
N ARG A 233 -5.03 10.29 13.08
CA ARG A 233 -5.36 9.94 14.48
C ARG A 233 -6.85 9.86 14.79
N ARG A 234 -7.70 10.43 13.91
CA ARG A 234 -9.14 10.41 14.10
C ARG A 234 -9.84 9.29 13.31
N TYR A 235 -9.38 8.97 12.10
CA TYR A 235 -10.12 8.15 11.15
C TYR A 235 -10.48 6.76 11.69
N ALA A 236 -9.55 6.05 12.33
CA ALA A 236 -9.81 4.75 12.96
C ALA A 236 -10.92 4.81 14.02
N LYS A 237 -11.09 5.96 14.70
CA LYS A 237 -12.15 6.17 15.71
C LYS A 237 -13.50 6.49 15.07
N VAL A 238 -13.50 7.07 13.87
CA VAL A 238 -14.72 7.38 13.10
C VAL A 238 -15.36 6.10 12.56
N ALA A 239 -14.56 5.20 12.00
CA ALA A 239 -15.05 3.96 11.38
C ALA A 239 -14.30 2.71 11.91
N PRO A 240 -14.41 2.39 13.22
CA PRO A 240 -13.59 1.37 13.88
C PRO A 240 -13.89 -0.06 13.44
N ASP A 241 -15.00 -0.30 12.75
CA ASP A 241 -15.36 -1.63 12.26
C ASP A 241 -14.94 -1.87 10.79
N VAL A 242 -14.31 -0.87 10.15
CA VAL A 242 -13.88 -0.95 8.75
C VAL A 242 -12.37 -1.25 8.68
N PRO A 243 -11.94 -2.40 8.14
CA PRO A 243 -10.53 -2.76 8.06
C PRO A 243 -9.66 -1.68 7.42
N HIS A 244 -10.10 -1.13 6.30
CA HIS A 244 -9.38 -0.07 5.59
C HIS A 244 -9.28 1.24 6.40
N ALA A 245 -10.31 1.60 7.18
CA ALA A 245 -10.26 2.78 8.04
C ALA A 245 -9.28 2.62 9.21
N LEU A 246 -9.08 1.40 9.69
CA LEU A 246 -8.07 1.07 10.70
C LEU A 246 -6.66 1.09 10.11
N HIS A 247 -6.49 0.70 8.83
CA HIS A 247 -5.21 0.68 8.13
C HIS A 247 -4.72 2.07 7.72
N MET A 248 -5.59 2.91 7.16
CA MET A 248 -5.23 4.17 6.52
C MET A 248 -4.40 5.16 7.36
N PRO A 249 -4.61 5.28 8.68
CA PRO A 249 -3.73 6.10 9.52
C PRO A 249 -2.25 5.74 9.39
N SER A 250 -1.93 4.46 9.17
CA SER A 250 -0.56 3.97 9.06
C SER A 250 0.20 4.53 7.87
N HIS A 251 -0.49 4.98 6.81
CA HIS A 251 0.15 5.68 5.69
C HIS A 251 0.91 6.91 6.19
N ILE A 252 0.25 7.73 6.98
CA ILE A 252 0.82 8.96 7.54
C ILE A 252 1.85 8.65 8.63
N PHE A 253 1.53 7.71 9.53
CA PHE A 253 2.45 7.30 10.59
C PHE A 253 3.77 6.77 10.03
N THR A 254 3.70 5.96 8.98
CA THR A 254 4.87 5.43 8.27
C THR A 254 5.69 6.56 7.62
N ARG A 255 5.03 7.55 6.96
CA ARG A 255 5.71 8.71 6.39
C ARG A 255 6.47 9.53 7.43
N LEU A 256 5.91 9.64 8.63
CA LEU A 256 6.48 10.42 9.72
C LEU A 256 7.41 9.61 10.64
N GLY A 257 7.58 8.31 10.40
CA GLY A 257 8.38 7.41 11.24
C GLY A 257 7.77 7.17 12.63
N LEU A 258 6.45 7.30 12.75
CA LEU A 258 5.68 7.02 13.97
C LEU A 258 5.32 5.53 14.02
N TRP A 259 6.36 4.71 14.27
CA TRP A 259 6.29 3.26 14.09
C TRP A 259 5.32 2.56 15.05
N ASP A 260 5.21 3.03 16.30
CA ASP A 260 4.27 2.45 17.29
C ASP A 260 2.82 2.63 16.83
N GLU A 261 2.49 3.85 16.36
CA GLU A 261 1.15 4.16 15.86
C GLU A 261 0.87 3.40 14.54
N SER A 262 1.88 3.24 13.67
CA SER A 262 1.77 2.45 12.45
C SER A 262 1.52 0.96 12.75
N LEU A 263 2.24 0.39 13.72
CA LEU A 263 2.05 -1.00 14.15
C LEU A 263 0.64 -1.22 14.70
N GLN A 264 0.19 -0.38 15.64
CA GLN A 264 -1.13 -0.54 16.24
C GLN A 264 -2.24 -0.46 15.19
N SER A 265 -2.17 0.54 14.30
CA SER A 265 -3.09 0.73 13.18
C SER A 265 -3.23 -0.53 12.33
N ASN A 266 -2.11 -1.16 11.97
CA ASN A 266 -2.11 -2.34 11.10
C ASN A 266 -2.43 -3.64 11.84
N LEU A 267 -2.14 -3.76 13.13
CA LEU A 267 -2.58 -4.90 13.94
C LEU A 267 -4.11 -4.93 14.01
N ASP A 268 -4.72 -3.79 14.29
CA ASP A 268 -6.18 -3.66 14.35
C ASP A 268 -6.82 -3.91 12.98
N ALA A 269 -6.22 -3.38 11.91
CA ALA A 269 -6.69 -3.56 10.54
C ALA A 269 -6.61 -5.02 10.08
N ALA A 270 -5.49 -5.71 10.32
CA ALA A 270 -5.34 -7.12 9.97
C ALA A 270 -6.33 -8.01 10.73
N ALA A 271 -6.54 -7.74 12.03
CA ALA A 271 -7.54 -8.46 12.83
C ALA A 271 -8.97 -8.24 12.29
N ALA A 272 -9.33 -7.01 11.94
CA ALA A 272 -10.62 -6.69 11.36
C ALA A 272 -10.79 -7.31 9.95
N ALA A 273 -9.77 -7.24 9.09
CA ALA A 273 -9.80 -7.85 7.76
C ALA A 273 -10.00 -9.37 7.83
N ARG A 274 -9.34 -10.03 8.77
CA ARG A 274 -9.51 -11.47 9.05
C ARG A 274 -10.93 -11.80 9.50
N LYS A 275 -11.51 -10.99 10.41
CA LYS A 275 -12.90 -11.12 10.87
C LYS A 275 -13.89 -11.07 9.70
N TYR A 276 -13.66 -10.20 8.72
CA TYR A 276 -14.53 -10.02 7.56
C TYR A 276 -14.13 -10.86 6.34
N VAL A 277 -13.16 -11.78 6.49
CA VAL A 277 -12.65 -12.66 5.41
C VAL A 277 -12.23 -11.84 4.17
N TRP A 278 -11.36 -10.87 4.41
CA TRP A 278 -10.85 -9.96 3.38
C TRP A 278 -9.32 -10.09 3.25
N PRO A 279 -8.83 -11.16 2.60
CA PRO A 279 -7.39 -11.51 2.59
C PRO A 279 -6.50 -10.47 1.90
N GLY A 280 -7.00 -9.78 0.88
CA GLY A 280 -6.23 -8.73 0.22
C GLY A 280 -5.94 -7.54 1.13
N GLU A 281 -6.90 -7.13 1.96
CA GLU A 281 -6.73 -6.05 2.94
C GLU A 281 -5.90 -6.51 4.15
N GLU A 282 -6.06 -7.77 4.59
CA GLU A 282 -5.21 -8.35 5.62
C GLU A 282 -3.73 -8.32 5.18
N LEU A 283 -3.44 -8.79 3.97
CA LEU A 283 -2.08 -8.77 3.41
C LEU A 283 -1.54 -7.34 3.27
N HIS A 284 -2.38 -6.39 2.89
CA HIS A 284 -2.00 -4.98 2.79
C HIS A 284 -1.56 -4.41 4.14
N ALA A 285 -2.31 -4.67 5.19
CA ALA A 285 -1.92 -4.31 6.56
C ALA A 285 -0.64 -5.03 7.00
N MET A 286 -0.48 -6.31 6.65
CA MET A 286 0.71 -7.11 6.99
C MET A 286 1.99 -6.59 6.33
N ASP A 287 1.95 -6.03 5.11
CA ASP A 287 3.14 -5.40 4.49
C ASP A 287 3.61 -4.17 5.28
N TYR A 288 2.69 -3.34 5.76
CA TYR A 288 3.02 -2.22 6.65
C TYR A 288 3.53 -2.69 8.02
N LEU A 289 2.98 -3.76 8.59
CA LEU A 289 3.51 -4.40 9.80
C LEU A 289 4.94 -4.89 9.58
N MET A 290 5.20 -5.61 8.49
CA MET A 290 6.54 -6.06 8.12
C MET A 290 7.51 -4.88 8.07
N TYR A 291 7.14 -3.81 7.38
CA TYR A 291 7.99 -2.64 7.26
C TYR A 291 8.28 -2.01 8.62
N ALA A 292 7.27 -1.77 9.45
CA ALA A 292 7.41 -1.14 10.75
C ALA A 292 8.24 -2.00 11.74
N TYR A 293 8.00 -3.32 11.81
CA TYR A 293 8.81 -4.22 12.63
C TYR A 293 10.29 -4.18 12.25
N LEU A 294 10.58 -4.19 10.93
CA LEU A 294 11.96 -4.13 10.44
C LEU A 294 12.64 -2.80 10.78
N GLN A 295 11.90 -1.67 10.77
CA GLN A 295 12.44 -0.38 11.21
C GLN A 295 12.69 -0.33 12.72
N ARG A 296 11.98 -1.09 13.53
CA ARG A 296 12.20 -1.21 14.98
C ARG A 296 13.21 -2.29 15.37
N GLY A 297 13.71 -3.06 14.40
CA GLY A 297 14.61 -4.19 14.67
C GLY A 297 13.92 -5.35 15.38
N GLU A 298 12.59 -5.49 15.23
CA GLU A 298 11.76 -6.60 15.74
C GLU A 298 11.69 -7.72 14.69
N ASP A 299 12.86 -8.27 14.33
CA ASP A 299 13.03 -9.21 13.23
C ASP A 299 12.28 -10.53 13.42
N GLY A 300 12.16 -11.00 14.66
CA GLY A 300 11.38 -12.19 14.99
C GLY A 300 9.89 -12.03 14.70
N LYS A 301 9.31 -10.88 15.06
CA LYS A 301 7.92 -10.57 14.74
C LYS A 301 7.70 -10.40 13.22
N ALA A 302 8.65 -9.73 12.56
CA ALA A 302 8.64 -9.61 11.10
C ALA A 302 8.67 -10.99 10.42
N GLY A 303 9.57 -11.89 10.87
CA GLY A 303 9.67 -13.26 10.36
C GLY A 303 8.41 -14.08 10.58
N ALA A 304 7.75 -13.93 11.73
CA ALA A 304 6.50 -14.64 12.04
C ALA A 304 5.37 -14.31 11.06
N LEU A 305 5.32 -13.07 10.51
CA LEU A 305 4.34 -12.71 9.50
C LEU A 305 4.45 -13.57 8.24
N LEU A 306 5.66 -13.94 7.81
CA LEU A 306 5.87 -14.73 6.60
C LEU A 306 5.25 -16.14 6.70
N SER A 307 5.16 -16.69 7.92
CA SER A 307 4.59 -18.01 8.16
C SER A 307 3.05 -18.02 8.15
N SER A 308 2.41 -16.85 8.10
CA SER A 308 0.96 -16.69 8.26
C SER A 308 0.28 -15.95 7.10
N LEU A 309 0.94 -15.86 5.92
CA LEU A 309 0.40 -15.14 4.77
C LEU A 309 -0.85 -15.81 4.21
N PRO A 310 -2.03 -15.18 4.24
CA PRO A 310 -3.23 -15.74 3.65
C PRO A 310 -3.11 -15.84 2.12
N PRO A 311 -3.83 -16.80 1.49
CA PRO A 311 -3.92 -16.85 0.04
C PRO A 311 -4.74 -15.67 -0.49
N VAL A 312 -4.45 -15.24 -1.72
CA VAL A 312 -5.23 -14.24 -2.46
C VAL A 312 -5.35 -14.67 -3.92
N LYS A 313 -6.51 -14.43 -4.53
CA LYS A 313 -6.80 -14.80 -5.93
C LYS A 313 -7.12 -13.55 -6.74
N LEU A 314 -6.88 -13.63 -8.06
CA LEU A 314 -7.35 -12.60 -8.99
C LEU A 314 -8.88 -12.43 -8.90
N GLY A 315 -9.32 -11.18 -8.95
CA GLY A 315 -10.74 -10.84 -8.83
C GLY A 315 -11.26 -10.70 -7.39
N GLU A 316 -10.51 -11.13 -6.38
CA GLU A 316 -10.87 -10.86 -4.99
C GLU A 316 -10.69 -9.37 -4.65
N PRO A 317 -11.48 -8.84 -3.70
CA PRO A 317 -11.29 -7.47 -3.24
C PRO A 317 -9.87 -7.22 -2.72
N SER A 318 -9.26 -6.11 -3.12
CA SER A 318 -7.87 -5.73 -2.77
C SER A 318 -6.80 -6.75 -3.22
N ALA A 319 -7.08 -7.60 -4.23
CA ALA A 319 -6.13 -8.59 -4.70
C ALA A 319 -4.79 -7.97 -5.15
N PHE A 320 -4.83 -6.80 -5.77
CA PHE A 320 -3.64 -6.04 -6.16
C PHE A 320 -2.70 -5.78 -4.96
N ALA A 321 -3.23 -5.26 -3.86
CA ALA A 321 -2.46 -5.02 -2.63
C ALA A 321 -1.95 -6.33 -2.03
N GLY A 322 -2.78 -7.38 -2.06
CA GLY A 322 -2.39 -8.72 -1.61
C GLY A 322 -1.24 -9.33 -2.41
N PHE A 323 -1.24 -9.21 -3.74
CA PHE A 323 -0.13 -9.65 -4.59
C PHE A 323 1.14 -8.84 -4.31
N PHE A 324 1.02 -7.52 -4.14
CA PHE A 324 2.15 -6.69 -3.76
C PHE A 324 2.77 -7.16 -2.44
N ALA A 325 1.97 -7.31 -1.39
CA ALA A 325 2.42 -7.75 -0.08
C ALA A 325 3.15 -9.10 -0.14
N ARG A 326 2.60 -10.08 -0.85
CA ARG A 326 3.23 -11.41 -1.01
C ARG A 326 4.56 -11.39 -1.74
N ALA A 327 4.78 -10.43 -2.65
CA ALA A 327 6.07 -10.22 -3.30
C ALA A 327 7.03 -9.41 -2.43
N ALA A 328 6.55 -8.34 -1.83
CA ALA A 328 7.35 -7.36 -1.10
C ALA A 328 7.85 -7.86 0.26
N MET A 329 7.01 -8.58 1.02
CA MET A 329 7.35 -8.98 2.39
C MET A 329 8.58 -9.88 2.48
N PRO A 330 8.72 -10.99 1.70
CA PRO A 330 9.93 -11.80 1.73
C PRO A 330 11.17 -11.05 1.25
N ALA A 331 11.01 -10.26 0.18
CA ALA A 331 12.08 -9.43 -0.37
C ALA A 331 12.59 -8.41 0.68
N ARG A 332 11.67 -7.70 1.32
CA ARG A 332 11.95 -6.71 2.35
C ARG A 332 12.59 -7.34 3.59
N TYR A 333 12.06 -8.48 4.03
CA TYR A 333 12.58 -9.20 5.20
C TYR A 333 14.06 -9.58 5.04
N ALA A 334 14.47 -10.10 3.88
CA ALA A 334 15.85 -10.44 3.62
C ALA A 334 16.75 -9.21 3.43
N LEU A 335 16.29 -8.24 2.60
CA LEU A 335 17.10 -7.08 2.21
C LEU A 335 17.29 -6.07 3.35
N GLU A 336 16.26 -5.77 4.15
CA GLU A 336 16.35 -4.83 5.28
C GLU A 336 17.29 -5.35 6.37
N ARG A 337 17.37 -6.65 6.54
CA ARG A 337 18.29 -7.33 7.46
C ARG A 337 19.69 -7.53 6.88
N LYS A 338 19.91 -7.12 5.62
CA LYS A 338 21.17 -7.32 4.88
C LYS A 338 21.62 -8.78 4.80
N GLN A 339 20.66 -9.69 4.80
CA GLN A 339 20.90 -11.13 4.65
C GLN A 339 21.06 -11.47 3.17
N TRP A 340 22.17 -11.02 2.57
CA TRP A 340 22.41 -11.05 1.14
C TRP A 340 22.36 -12.46 0.56
N GLY A 341 22.93 -13.44 1.28
CA GLY A 341 22.87 -14.84 0.88
C GLY A 341 21.46 -15.43 0.93
N GLU A 342 20.65 -15.04 1.94
CA GLU A 342 19.22 -15.40 2.03
C GLU A 342 18.46 -14.77 0.87
N ALA A 343 18.67 -13.47 0.61
CA ALA A 343 18.02 -12.78 -0.51
C ALA A 343 18.35 -13.43 -1.87
N ALA A 344 19.63 -13.78 -2.12
CA ALA A 344 20.07 -14.42 -3.36
C ALA A 344 19.41 -15.79 -3.63
N ASN A 345 18.89 -16.44 -2.60
CA ASN A 345 18.31 -17.77 -2.64
C ASN A 345 16.81 -17.78 -2.27
N LEU A 346 16.15 -16.63 -2.28
CA LEU A 346 14.71 -16.56 -2.07
C LEU A 346 13.98 -17.42 -3.11
N GLU A 347 13.07 -18.26 -2.63
CA GLU A 347 12.21 -19.09 -3.49
C GLU A 347 10.81 -18.48 -3.56
N PRO A 348 10.31 -18.15 -4.76
CA PRO A 348 8.95 -17.67 -4.89
C PRO A 348 7.95 -18.78 -4.51
N PRO A 349 6.88 -18.47 -3.76
CA PRO A 349 5.82 -19.43 -3.54
C PRO A 349 5.22 -19.88 -4.89
N PRO A 350 4.88 -21.15 -5.05
CA PRO A 350 4.33 -21.65 -6.31
C PRO A 350 2.99 -20.96 -6.64
N ASN A 351 2.80 -20.61 -7.92
CA ASN A 351 1.56 -20.03 -8.47
C ASN A 351 1.05 -18.75 -7.78
N VAL A 352 1.94 -17.96 -7.21
CA VAL A 352 1.56 -16.72 -6.48
C VAL A 352 1.50 -15.51 -7.38
N PHE A 353 2.26 -15.50 -8.48
CA PHE A 353 2.37 -14.33 -9.35
C PHE A 353 1.53 -14.49 -10.62
N PRO A 354 0.54 -13.59 -10.84
CA PRO A 354 -0.40 -13.73 -11.95
C PRO A 354 0.19 -13.46 -13.33
N GLY A 355 1.42 -12.94 -13.44
CA GLY A 355 2.04 -12.59 -14.73
C GLY A 355 1.35 -11.44 -15.48
N GLY A 356 1.66 -11.26 -16.76
CA GLY A 356 1.06 -10.22 -17.60
C GLY A 356 1.23 -8.81 -17.03
N ARG A 357 0.13 -8.08 -16.84
CA ARG A 357 0.14 -6.74 -16.24
C ARG A 357 0.66 -6.70 -14.78
N TYR A 358 0.75 -7.85 -14.13
CA TYR A 358 1.30 -8.01 -12.78
C TYR A 358 2.75 -8.51 -12.76
N ALA A 359 3.48 -8.47 -13.87
CA ALA A 359 4.88 -8.92 -13.95
C ALA A 359 5.80 -8.21 -12.94
N TRP A 360 5.41 -7.05 -12.43
CA TRP A 360 6.10 -6.34 -11.36
C TRP A 360 6.17 -7.12 -10.03
N THR A 361 5.25 -8.06 -9.78
CA THR A 361 5.26 -8.89 -8.57
C THR A 361 6.46 -9.84 -8.57
N GLU A 362 6.65 -10.56 -9.67
CA GLU A 362 7.82 -11.41 -9.87
C GLU A 362 9.12 -10.59 -9.96
N ALA A 363 9.08 -9.42 -10.60
CA ALA A 363 10.21 -8.51 -10.68
C ALA A 363 10.70 -8.05 -9.30
N THR A 364 9.78 -7.75 -8.37
CA THR A 364 10.12 -7.38 -6.99
C THR A 364 10.92 -8.50 -6.29
N PHE A 365 10.52 -9.73 -6.51
CA PHE A 365 11.20 -10.91 -5.99
C PHE A 365 12.58 -11.12 -6.66
N THR A 366 12.60 -10.96 -7.98
CA THR A 366 13.83 -11.05 -8.79
C THR A 366 14.84 -9.96 -8.42
N PHE A 367 14.38 -8.75 -8.13
CA PHE A 367 15.21 -7.66 -7.60
C PHE A 367 15.93 -8.07 -6.31
N ALA A 368 15.19 -8.63 -5.34
CA ALA A 368 15.79 -9.07 -4.09
C ALA A 368 16.86 -10.15 -4.33
N ARG A 369 16.58 -11.13 -5.20
CA ARG A 369 17.54 -12.17 -5.60
C ARG A 369 18.77 -11.58 -6.29
N GLY A 370 18.56 -10.66 -7.22
CA GLY A 370 19.63 -10.01 -7.98
C GLY A 370 20.56 -9.18 -7.12
N LEU A 371 19.99 -8.33 -6.27
CA LEU A 371 20.75 -7.51 -5.32
C LEU A 371 21.49 -8.40 -4.30
N GLY A 372 20.79 -9.39 -3.72
CA GLY A 372 21.38 -10.34 -2.80
C GLY A 372 22.55 -11.10 -3.45
N ALA A 373 22.42 -11.54 -4.70
CA ALA A 373 23.44 -12.24 -5.45
C ALA A 373 24.67 -11.34 -5.74
N ALA A 374 24.46 -10.10 -6.18
CA ALA A 374 25.54 -9.14 -6.41
C ALA A 374 26.31 -8.86 -5.10
N ARG A 375 25.60 -8.67 -3.99
CA ARG A 375 26.16 -8.37 -2.66
C ARG A 375 26.84 -9.57 -2.00
N SER A 376 26.50 -10.81 -2.37
CA SER A 376 27.09 -12.04 -1.85
C SER A 376 28.10 -12.70 -2.80
N GLY A 377 28.49 -12.04 -3.89
CA GLY A 377 29.49 -12.54 -4.84
C GLY A 377 28.99 -13.62 -5.80
N GLN A 378 27.67 -13.85 -5.87
CA GLN A 378 27.04 -14.83 -6.78
C GLN A 378 26.77 -14.19 -8.16
N LEU A 379 27.82 -13.71 -8.85
CA LEU A 379 27.72 -12.83 -10.01
C LEU A 379 26.89 -13.41 -11.17
N ALA A 380 26.94 -14.73 -11.37
CA ALA A 380 26.14 -15.39 -12.41
C ALA A 380 24.62 -15.28 -12.14
N LYS A 381 24.20 -15.43 -10.86
CA LYS A 381 22.80 -15.23 -10.47
C LYS A 381 22.37 -13.76 -10.61
N ALA A 382 23.27 -12.81 -10.30
CA ALA A 382 22.99 -11.39 -10.49
C ALA A 382 22.73 -11.05 -11.97
N ARG A 383 23.56 -11.59 -12.90
CA ARG A 383 23.35 -11.42 -14.35
C ARG A 383 22.03 -12.04 -14.82
N ALA A 384 21.69 -13.23 -14.35
CA ALA A 384 20.41 -13.87 -14.68
C ALA A 384 19.22 -13.04 -14.17
N ALA A 385 19.31 -12.47 -12.96
CA ALA A 385 18.28 -11.58 -12.43
C ALA A 385 18.10 -10.31 -13.28
N ILE A 386 19.19 -9.70 -13.78
CA ILE A 386 19.13 -8.54 -14.68
C ILE A 386 18.34 -8.88 -15.95
N THR A 387 18.62 -10.02 -16.60
CA THR A 387 17.87 -10.46 -17.78
C THR A 387 16.38 -10.66 -17.51
N HIS A 388 16.03 -11.22 -16.35
CA HIS A 388 14.61 -11.37 -15.95
C HIS A 388 13.94 -10.01 -15.69
N LEU A 389 14.63 -9.05 -15.05
CA LEU A 389 14.13 -7.70 -14.83
C LEU A 389 13.92 -6.93 -16.16
N GLU A 390 14.81 -7.13 -17.13
CA GLU A 390 14.65 -6.57 -18.49
C GLU A 390 13.40 -7.14 -19.18
N SER A 391 13.17 -8.43 -19.08
CA SER A 391 11.99 -9.08 -19.65
C SER A 391 10.70 -8.60 -18.97
N ALA A 392 10.70 -8.47 -17.64
CA ALA A 392 9.57 -7.95 -16.89
C ALA A 392 9.27 -6.48 -17.22
N HIS A 393 10.32 -5.64 -17.32
CA HIS A 393 10.19 -4.25 -17.76
C HIS A 393 9.52 -4.15 -19.14
N LYS A 394 10.00 -4.92 -20.12
CA LYS A 394 9.41 -4.96 -21.46
C LYS A 394 7.93 -5.37 -21.44
N ALA A 395 7.59 -6.44 -20.71
CA ALA A 395 6.21 -6.88 -20.57
C ALA A 395 5.30 -5.82 -19.96
N LEU A 396 5.79 -5.05 -18.96
CA LEU A 396 5.03 -3.97 -18.34
C LEU A 396 4.81 -2.78 -19.28
N VAL A 397 5.81 -2.43 -20.10
CA VAL A 397 5.68 -1.40 -21.15
C VAL A 397 4.63 -1.81 -22.18
N GLU A 398 4.67 -3.06 -22.66
CA GLU A 398 3.69 -3.61 -23.59
C GLU A 398 2.25 -3.60 -23.03
N ASN A 399 2.10 -3.86 -21.74
CA ASN A 399 0.81 -3.80 -21.01
C ASN A 399 0.43 -2.37 -20.57
N LYS A 400 1.21 -1.33 -20.91
CA LYS A 400 0.99 0.07 -20.55
C LYS A 400 0.96 0.34 -19.03
N GLU A 401 1.63 -0.50 -18.24
CA GLU A 401 1.78 -0.36 -16.79
C GLU A 401 3.00 0.55 -16.50
N LEU A 402 2.92 1.82 -16.90
CA LEU A 402 4.07 2.75 -16.96
C LEU A 402 4.72 3.00 -15.60
N TYR A 403 3.93 3.11 -14.53
CA TYR A 403 4.47 3.28 -13.18
C TYR A 403 5.35 2.08 -12.79
N TRP A 404 4.81 0.87 -12.95
CA TRP A 404 5.51 -0.35 -12.55
C TRP A 404 6.69 -0.67 -13.46
N SER A 405 6.62 -0.34 -14.75
CA SER A 405 7.78 -0.48 -15.64
C SER A 405 8.94 0.42 -15.19
N GLY A 406 8.66 1.66 -14.74
CA GLY A 406 9.65 2.55 -14.17
C GLY A 406 10.27 2.01 -12.88
N GLN A 407 9.45 1.48 -11.97
CA GLN A 407 9.95 0.87 -10.72
C GLN A 407 10.84 -0.35 -10.99
N VAL A 408 10.47 -1.21 -11.94
CA VAL A 408 11.27 -2.39 -12.32
C VAL A 408 12.57 -1.98 -12.99
N ASP A 409 12.57 -0.91 -13.78
CA ASP A 409 13.82 -0.40 -14.37
C ASP A 409 14.77 0.19 -13.32
N ILE A 410 14.26 0.93 -12.33
CA ILE A 410 15.07 1.38 -11.18
C ILE A 410 15.69 0.18 -10.46
N GLN A 411 14.91 -0.85 -10.17
CA GLN A 411 15.39 -2.09 -9.53
C GLN A 411 16.48 -2.77 -10.38
N ARG A 412 16.31 -2.84 -11.69
CA ARG A 412 17.29 -3.37 -12.63
C ARG A 412 18.60 -2.55 -12.58
N GLN A 413 18.52 -1.23 -12.65
CA GLN A 413 19.68 -0.32 -12.58
C GLN A 413 20.46 -0.52 -11.27
N ILE A 414 19.78 -0.68 -10.14
CA ILE A 414 20.39 -0.98 -8.85
C ILE A 414 21.21 -2.28 -8.92
N VAL A 415 20.62 -3.36 -9.46
CA VAL A 415 21.32 -4.66 -9.57
C VAL A 415 22.52 -4.57 -10.49
N VAL A 416 22.40 -3.88 -11.65
CA VAL A 416 23.51 -3.63 -12.59
C VAL A 416 24.64 -2.89 -11.90
N ALA A 417 24.35 -1.82 -11.17
CA ALA A 417 25.36 -1.02 -10.48
C ALA A 417 26.07 -1.83 -9.36
N TRP A 418 25.35 -2.61 -8.57
CA TRP A 418 25.97 -3.47 -7.56
C TRP A 418 26.76 -4.64 -8.15
N LEU A 419 26.36 -5.16 -9.33
CA LEU A 419 27.15 -6.13 -10.07
C LEU A 419 28.47 -5.51 -10.55
N ALA A 420 28.43 -4.30 -11.14
CA ALA A 420 29.63 -3.56 -11.55
C ALA A 420 30.56 -3.31 -10.36
N PHE A 421 30.00 -2.93 -9.20
CA PHE A 421 30.77 -2.78 -7.96
C PHE A 421 31.49 -4.07 -7.56
N ALA A 422 30.77 -5.20 -7.57
CA ALA A 422 31.34 -6.51 -7.25
C ALA A 422 32.40 -6.98 -8.26
N GLU A 423 32.36 -6.48 -9.50
CA GLU A 423 33.37 -6.70 -10.54
C GLU A 423 34.56 -5.72 -10.44
N GLY A 424 34.57 -4.80 -9.47
CA GLY A 424 35.63 -3.80 -9.31
C GLY A 424 35.52 -2.58 -10.24
N LYS A 425 34.43 -2.43 -10.99
CA LYS A 425 34.17 -1.30 -11.91
C LYS A 425 33.55 -0.13 -11.13
N ILE A 426 34.35 0.49 -10.25
CA ILE A 426 33.85 1.39 -9.20
C ILE A 426 33.13 2.63 -9.76
N GLU A 427 33.73 3.32 -10.76
CA GLU A 427 33.14 4.55 -11.31
C GLU A 427 31.83 4.26 -12.07
N GLU A 428 31.74 3.14 -12.79
CA GLU A 428 30.52 2.67 -13.44
C GLU A 428 29.43 2.37 -12.41
N ALA A 429 29.80 1.70 -11.32
CA ALA A 429 28.88 1.38 -10.22
C ALA A 429 28.31 2.63 -9.57
N ILE A 430 29.14 3.63 -9.24
CA ILE A 430 28.70 4.89 -8.65
C ILE A 430 27.79 5.65 -9.62
N ALA A 431 28.18 5.75 -10.89
CA ALA A 431 27.36 6.44 -11.89
C ALA A 431 25.98 5.77 -12.06
N GLY A 432 25.95 4.43 -12.13
CA GLY A 432 24.71 3.66 -12.21
C GLY A 432 23.82 3.81 -10.97
N MET A 433 24.39 3.78 -9.76
CA MET A 433 23.63 4.00 -8.53
C MET A 433 23.09 5.42 -8.40
N ARG A 434 23.84 6.45 -8.84
CA ARG A 434 23.35 7.83 -8.88
C ARG A 434 22.14 7.95 -9.83
N ALA A 435 22.26 7.39 -11.04
CA ALA A 435 21.16 7.39 -11.99
C ALA A 435 19.90 6.69 -11.44
N ALA A 436 20.06 5.54 -10.79
CA ALA A 436 18.94 4.83 -10.14
C ALA A 436 18.31 5.66 -9.00
N ALA A 437 19.14 6.34 -8.19
CA ALA A 437 18.66 7.19 -7.10
C ALA A 437 17.92 8.44 -7.61
N GLU A 438 18.40 9.08 -8.67
CA GLU A 438 17.74 10.21 -9.33
C GLU A 438 16.41 9.79 -9.97
N ALA A 439 16.36 8.62 -10.61
CA ALA A 439 15.14 8.06 -11.17
C ALA A 439 14.11 7.73 -10.08
N GLU A 440 14.54 7.17 -8.93
CA GLU A 440 13.65 6.92 -7.78
C GLU A 440 13.13 8.22 -7.19
N ASP A 441 13.95 9.25 -7.01
CA ASP A 441 13.55 10.54 -6.49
C ASP A 441 12.58 11.29 -7.40
N ALA A 442 12.65 11.05 -8.71
CA ALA A 442 11.71 11.61 -9.68
C ALA A 442 10.30 11.03 -9.55
N THR A 443 10.16 9.92 -8.83
CA THR A 443 8.86 9.26 -8.60
C THR A 443 8.40 9.38 -7.14
N ASP A 444 7.19 8.95 -6.86
CA ASP A 444 6.69 8.71 -5.50
C ASP A 444 6.23 7.26 -5.37
N LYS A 445 6.14 6.75 -4.14
CA LYS A 445 5.63 5.41 -3.91
C LYS A 445 4.20 5.26 -4.42
N HIS A 446 3.85 4.10 -4.92
CA HIS A 446 2.45 3.75 -5.15
C HIS A 446 1.66 3.80 -3.82
N PRO A 447 0.39 4.21 -3.81
CA PRO A 447 -0.44 4.21 -2.58
C PRO A 447 -0.46 2.87 -1.82
N VAL A 448 -0.30 1.74 -2.52
CA VAL A 448 -0.33 0.39 -1.92
C VAL A 448 0.88 0.05 -1.07
N THR A 449 2.05 0.67 -1.29
CA THR A 449 3.29 0.28 -0.59
C THR A 449 3.62 1.22 0.57
N PRO A 450 4.20 0.71 1.69
CA PRO A 450 4.74 1.57 2.75
C PRO A 450 5.96 2.39 2.30
N GLY A 451 6.71 1.90 1.29
CA GLY A 451 7.91 2.53 0.76
C GLY A 451 8.66 1.63 -0.21
N ALA A 452 9.75 2.11 -0.76
CA ALA A 452 10.65 1.31 -1.60
C ALA A 452 11.07 0.01 -0.88
N ILE A 453 11.33 -1.06 -1.63
CA ILE A 453 11.84 -2.31 -1.03
C ILE A 453 13.21 -2.07 -0.39
N ARG A 454 14.10 -1.38 -1.11
CA ARG A 454 15.34 -0.77 -0.60
C ARG A 454 15.54 0.54 -1.35
N PRO A 455 15.59 1.68 -0.66
CA PRO A 455 15.80 2.97 -1.31
C PRO A 455 17.13 3.02 -2.06
N ALA A 456 17.11 3.49 -3.30
CA ALA A 456 18.33 3.57 -4.13
C ALA A 456 19.40 4.48 -3.51
N ARG A 457 18.99 5.63 -2.93
CA ARG A 457 19.93 6.50 -2.19
C ARG A 457 20.57 5.84 -0.99
N GLU A 458 19.81 5.00 -0.26
CA GLU A 458 20.36 4.25 0.87
C GLU A 458 21.45 3.27 0.41
N LEU A 459 21.21 2.58 -0.72
CA LEU A 459 22.18 1.66 -1.32
C LEU A 459 23.40 2.40 -1.89
N LEU A 460 23.23 3.61 -2.45
CA LEU A 460 24.33 4.47 -2.85
C LEU A 460 25.18 4.91 -1.64
N GLY A 461 24.53 5.31 -0.55
CA GLY A 461 25.19 5.63 0.70
C GLY A 461 26.00 4.43 1.27
N GLU A 462 25.44 3.21 1.19
CA GLU A 462 26.17 1.98 1.56
C GLU A 462 27.40 1.75 0.67
N MET A 463 27.30 1.97 -0.64
CA MET A 463 28.41 1.87 -1.57
C MET A 463 29.54 2.85 -1.18
N PHE A 464 29.22 4.10 -0.86
CA PHE A 464 30.21 5.07 -0.39
C PHE A 464 30.82 4.70 0.97
N VAL A 465 30.05 4.10 1.89
CA VAL A 465 30.61 3.59 3.16
C VAL A 465 31.64 2.50 2.91
N GLU A 466 31.38 1.56 1.99
CA GLU A 466 32.35 0.50 1.62
C GLU A 466 33.62 1.07 0.97
N LEU A 467 33.48 2.14 0.20
CA LEU A 467 34.61 2.89 -0.39
C LEU A 467 35.30 3.84 0.61
N LYS A 468 34.86 3.89 1.88
CA LYS A 468 35.36 4.81 2.92
C LYS A 468 35.16 6.29 2.59
N ARG A 469 34.22 6.64 1.72
CA ARG A 469 33.87 8.00 1.29
C ARG A 469 32.78 8.56 2.23
N GLY A 470 33.13 8.79 3.52
CA GLY A 470 32.17 9.11 4.57
C GLY A 470 31.34 10.38 4.32
N ALA A 471 31.96 11.46 3.83
CA ALA A 471 31.24 12.71 3.56
C ALA A 471 30.12 12.54 2.50
N GLU A 472 30.41 11.81 1.41
CA GLU A 472 29.43 11.55 0.34
C GLU A 472 28.33 10.60 0.82
N ALA A 473 28.70 9.56 1.57
CA ALA A 473 27.75 8.64 2.17
C ALA A 473 26.75 9.37 3.07
N LEU A 474 27.24 10.33 3.89
CA LEU A 474 26.40 11.09 4.81
C LEU A 474 25.32 11.90 4.07
N VAL A 475 25.67 12.54 2.96
CA VAL A 475 24.72 13.29 2.10
C VAL A 475 23.58 12.39 1.65
N GLU A 476 23.89 11.16 1.18
CA GLU A 476 22.88 10.24 0.67
C GLU A 476 21.96 9.73 1.79
N PHE A 477 22.51 9.34 2.95
CA PHE A 477 21.66 8.91 4.07
C PHE A 477 20.79 10.04 4.65
N GLU A 478 21.29 11.27 4.71
CA GLU A 478 20.50 12.41 5.16
C GLU A 478 19.36 12.72 4.18
N ALA A 479 19.57 12.55 2.87
CA ALA A 479 18.51 12.66 1.87
C ALA A 479 17.42 11.59 2.09
N VAL A 480 17.81 10.34 2.39
CA VAL A 480 16.84 9.28 2.76
C VAL A 480 16.05 9.66 4.01
N LEU A 481 16.72 10.14 5.06
CA LEU A 481 16.08 10.50 6.33
C LEU A 481 15.13 11.69 6.20
N LYS A 482 15.35 12.57 5.23
CA LYS A 482 14.42 13.65 4.90
C LYS A 482 13.11 13.13 4.27
N ALA A 483 13.20 12.09 3.42
CA ALA A 483 12.04 11.50 2.75
C ALA A 483 11.34 10.42 3.59
N ALA A 484 12.09 9.68 4.40
CA ALA A 484 11.65 8.58 5.26
C ALA A 484 12.26 8.71 6.66
N PRO A 485 11.73 9.58 7.51
CA PRO A 485 12.25 9.82 8.86
C PRO A 485 12.29 8.53 9.71
N ARG A 486 13.32 8.43 10.55
CA ARG A 486 13.51 7.30 11.48
C ARG A 486 13.61 5.94 10.79
N ARG A 487 14.15 5.89 9.56
CA ARG A 487 14.47 4.65 8.88
C ARG A 487 15.76 4.07 9.47
N LEU A 488 15.70 2.82 9.96
CA LEU A 488 16.79 2.19 10.75
C LEU A 488 18.11 2.11 9.98
N ASN A 489 18.08 1.58 8.76
CA ASN A 489 19.30 1.44 7.96
C ASN A 489 19.92 2.78 7.57
N ALA A 490 19.09 3.81 7.32
CA ALA A 490 19.56 5.14 7.03
C ALA A 490 20.14 5.85 8.26
N LEU A 491 19.53 5.69 9.46
CA LEU A 491 20.08 6.21 10.71
C LEU A 491 21.44 5.57 11.03
N TYR A 492 21.54 4.25 10.92
CA TYR A 492 22.81 3.55 11.14
C TYR A 492 23.85 3.97 10.08
N GLY A 493 23.45 4.02 8.80
CA GLY A 493 24.32 4.44 7.71
C GLY A 493 24.87 5.85 7.87
N ALA A 494 24.00 6.81 8.28
CA ALA A 494 24.41 8.18 8.58
C ALA A 494 25.39 8.24 9.76
N GLY A 495 25.16 7.44 10.82
CA GLY A 495 26.09 7.30 11.94
C GLY A 495 27.46 6.78 11.49
N ARG A 496 27.46 5.73 10.65
CA ARG A 496 28.69 5.15 10.11
C ARG A 496 29.42 6.10 9.16
N ALA A 497 28.68 6.82 8.33
CA ALA A 497 29.23 7.83 7.43
C ALA A 497 29.89 9.00 8.18
N ALA A 498 29.22 9.50 9.24
CA ALA A 498 29.75 10.55 10.09
C ALA A 498 31.02 10.09 10.84
N GLU A 499 31.05 8.84 11.33
CA GLU A 499 32.23 8.23 11.92
C GLU A 499 33.41 8.18 10.95
N LEU A 500 33.19 7.73 9.70
CA LEU A 500 34.20 7.71 8.65
C LEU A 500 34.69 9.11 8.25
N ALA A 501 33.83 10.11 8.34
CA ALA A 501 34.19 11.53 8.10
C ALA A 501 34.86 12.20 9.32
N GLY A 502 35.10 11.48 10.42
CA GLY A 502 35.70 12.02 11.64
C GLY A 502 34.77 12.87 12.51
N ASN A 503 33.47 12.95 12.19
CA ASN A 503 32.50 13.74 12.94
C ASN A 503 31.86 12.89 14.06
N THR A 504 32.57 12.77 15.18
CA THR A 504 32.18 11.94 16.33
C THR A 504 30.86 12.40 16.97
N VAL A 505 30.59 13.73 16.99
CA VAL A 505 29.35 14.28 17.57
C VAL A 505 28.15 13.82 16.73
N LYS A 506 28.20 14.05 15.44
CA LYS A 506 27.12 13.64 14.52
C LYS A 506 26.92 12.13 14.47
N ALA A 507 28.02 11.35 14.52
CA ALA A 507 27.95 9.90 14.62
C ALA A 507 27.21 9.47 15.90
N SER A 508 27.53 10.09 17.05
CA SER A 508 26.85 9.82 18.33
C SER A 508 25.36 10.14 18.27
N GLU A 509 24.97 11.23 17.63
CA GLU A 509 23.56 11.58 17.45
C GLU A 509 22.76 10.51 16.69
N TYR A 510 23.29 10.06 15.54
CA TYR A 510 22.62 9.04 14.75
C TYR A 510 22.59 7.68 15.44
N TYR A 511 23.69 7.28 16.08
CA TYR A 511 23.72 6.02 16.82
C TYR A 511 22.81 6.02 18.05
N ALA A 512 22.65 7.17 18.73
CA ALA A 512 21.67 7.30 19.81
C ALA A 512 20.25 7.10 19.31
N LYS A 513 19.91 7.68 18.14
CA LYS A 513 18.60 7.48 17.48
C LYS A 513 18.39 6.01 17.06
N VAL A 514 19.43 5.30 16.62
CA VAL A 514 19.36 3.84 16.35
C VAL A 514 18.96 3.09 17.62
N LEU A 515 19.63 3.36 18.77
CA LEU A 515 19.32 2.65 20.02
C LEU A 515 17.95 3.01 20.59
N GLU A 516 17.52 4.27 20.45
CA GLU A 516 16.16 4.68 20.80
C GLU A 516 15.11 3.92 19.99
N LEU A 517 15.29 3.89 18.67
CA LEU A 517 14.38 3.25 17.72
C LEU A 517 14.24 1.74 17.96
N THR A 518 15.36 1.07 18.29
CA THR A 518 15.44 -0.39 18.46
C THR A 518 15.35 -0.84 19.92
N ARG A 519 14.80 0.01 20.80
CA ARG A 519 14.71 -0.30 22.25
C ARG A 519 13.91 -1.58 22.53
N GLU A 520 12.83 -1.80 21.78
CA GLU A 520 11.97 -2.99 21.85
C GLU A 520 12.37 -4.08 20.84
N GLY A 521 13.46 -3.88 20.10
CA GLY A 521 13.93 -4.82 19.09
C GLY A 521 14.60 -6.05 19.69
N ASP A 522 14.79 -7.08 18.87
CA ASP A 522 15.38 -8.37 19.28
C ASP A 522 16.86 -8.25 19.67
N GLY A 523 17.49 -7.11 19.41
CA GLY A 523 18.91 -6.84 19.72
C GLY A 523 19.93 -7.62 18.88
N ALA A 524 19.47 -8.42 17.92
CA ALA A 524 20.31 -9.33 17.14
C ALA A 524 21.06 -8.66 15.97
N ARG A 525 20.66 -7.45 15.57
CA ARG A 525 21.28 -6.76 14.41
C ARG A 525 22.67 -6.24 14.72
N ALA A 526 23.60 -6.47 13.78
CA ALA A 526 24.97 -6.00 13.87
C ALA A 526 25.05 -4.46 13.99
N GLU A 527 24.16 -3.74 13.34
CA GLU A 527 24.02 -2.29 13.38
C GLU A 527 23.77 -1.76 14.80
N VAL A 528 22.87 -2.42 15.54
CA VAL A 528 22.54 -2.05 16.94
C VAL A 528 23.73 -2.30 17.84
N THR A 529 24.40 -3.43 17.66
CA THR A 529 25.61 -3.77 18.41
C THR A 529 26.75 -2.78 18.13
N ALA A 530 26.96 -2.39 16.88
CA ALA A 530 27.96 -1.41 16.47
C ALA A 530 27.68 -0.01 17.05
N ALA A 531 26.42 0.44 16.97
CA ALA A 531 25.99 1.72 17.56
C ALA A 531 26.24 1.76 19.07
N ARG A 532 25.88 0.70 19.80
CA ARG A 532 26.13 0.57 21.25
C ARG A 532 27.61 0.62 21.58
N ARG A 533 28.43 -0.09 20.81
CA ARG A 533 29.90 -0.10 20.98
C ARG A 533 30.52 1.27 20.75
N PHE A 534 30.07 2.00 19.73
CA PHE A 534 30.57 3.34 19.43
C PHE A 534 30.24 4.32 20.56
N LEU A 535 29.00 4.36 21.02
CA LEU A 535 28.57 5.25 22.10
C LEU A 535 29.26 4.97 23.41
N ALA A 536 29.55 3.70 23.74
CA ALA A 536 30.30 3.34 24.92
C ALA A 536 31.75 3.88 24.90
N LYS A 537 32.33 4.02 23.69
CA LYS A 537 33.70 4.58 23.53
C LYS A 537 33.74 6.12 23.55
N HIS A 538 32.60 6.80 23.31
CA HIS A 538 32.55 8.26 23.16
C HIS A 538 31.50 8.90 24.10
N PRO A 539 31.61 8.72 25.44
CA PRO A 539 30.59 9.19 26.38
C PRO A 539 30.45 10.73 26.43
N ARG A 540 31.54 11.48 26.16
CA ARG A 540 31.51 12.96 26.15
C ARG A 540 30.73 13.55 24.99
N ALA A 541 30.66 12.87 23.83
CA ALA A 541 29.86 13.33 22.70
C ALA A 541 28.36 13.22 22.98
N GLN A 542 27.93 12.33 23.89
CA GLN A 542 26.52 12.26 24.36
C GLN A 542 26.16 13.40 25.34
N ALA A 543 27.12 13.88 26.14
CA ALA A 543 26.87 14.91 27.15
C ALA A 543 26.63 16.32 26.55
N LEU A 544 27.10 16.56 25.32
CA LEU A 544 26.89 17.82 24.59
C LEU A 544 25.48 17.91 23.95
N GLN A 545 24.65 16.87 24.06
CA GLN A 545 23.28 16.79 23.52
C GLN A 545 22.18 17.05 24.58
N LYS A 546 22.53 17.14 25.86
CA LYS A 546 21.66 17.52 26.97
C LYS A 546 21.78 19.01 27.28
#